data_e81181dff24be85a79bcaa14fc51541f
#
_entry.id   e81181dff24be85a79bcaa14fc51541f
#
_cell.length_a   1.000
_cell.length_b   1.000
_cell.length_c   1.000
_cell.angle_alpha   90.00
_cell.angle_beta   90.00
_cell.angle_gamma   90.00
#
_symmetry.space_group_name_H-M   'P 1'
#
loop_
_entity.id
_entity.type
_entity.pdbx_description
1 polymer ?
#
loop_
_entity_poly.entity_id
_entity_poly.type
_entity_poly.pdbx_seq_one_letter_code
_entity_poly.pdbx_strand_id
1 'polypeptide(L)'
;MLAQGATIGSNLDKGNRMKIAVLGGGHGAYAAAADLAEAGHEVRLWRRDAAALQHVTSAGGITLKDARGTREVPIGCASADLGVVVGGARLIVIPSPATAQDDIARALAPHLADAQVVFLAPGTFGGYAMATFAQAQGSRADVLWAETGTLPYLARKHGPREVNVTVRAVRLPTGVYPARRGGDALAVIGEAYPAVQACGDILSGALMNAGPIIHPPLMVMNAAPLQHFDKWDIHTEGTTPAVRAVTDRLDRERIAVREALGYGAPHFPL
;
A
#
# COMPACT_ATOMS: atom_id res chain seq x y z
N MET A 1 35.10 -3.37 -21.33
CA MET A 1 33.89 -3.42 -22.22
C MET A 1 32.71 -2.98 -21.37
N LEU A 2 32.35 -1.73 -21.50
CA LEU A 2 31.26 -1.09 -20.73
C LEU A 2 29.92 -1.43 -21.41
N ALA A 3 29.04 -2.11 -20.71
CA ALA A 3 27.67 -2.36 -21.17
C ALA A 3 26.87 -1.06 -21.05
N GLN A 4 26.38 -0.59 -22.19
CA GLN A 4 25.53 0.59 -22.33
C GLN A 4 24.20 0.35 -21.62
N GLY A 5 23.81 1.33 -20.78
CA GLY A 5 22.51 1.37 -20.13
C GLY A 5 21.40 1.51 -21.15
N ALA A 6 20.50 0.54 -21.16
CA ALA A 6 19.26 0.65 -21.88
C ALA A 6 18.36 1.68 -21.18
N THR A 7 18.19 2.82 -21.81
CA THR A 7 17.16 3.83 -21.49
C THR A 7 15.81 3.19 -21.79
N ILE A 8 15.08 2.77 -20.76
CA ILE A 8 13.67 2.40 -20.91
C ILE A 8 12.91 3.69 -21.15
N GLY A 9 12.69 3.99 -22.44
CA GLY A 9 11.93 5.14 -22.89
C GLY A 9 10.48 5.03 -22.41
N SER A 10 9.97 6.13 -21.90
CA SER A 10 8.58 6.37 -21.51
C SER A 10 7.67 6.39 -22.75
N ASN A 11 7.29 5.22 -23.22
CA ASN A 11 6.13 5.06 -24.09
C ASN A 11 5.06 4.28 -23.30
N LEU A 12 4.50 4.91 -22.26
CA LEU A 12 3.22 4.46 -21.75
C LEU A 12 2.18 4.87 -22.79
N ASP A 13 1.64 3.85 -23.43
CA ASP A 13 0.55 3.96 -24.40
C ASP A 13 -0.58 4.79 -23.75
N LYS A 14 -1.01 5.88 -24.39
CA LYS A 14 -2.04 6.80 -23.89
C LYS A 14 -3.40 6.14 -23.68
N GLY A 15 -3.51 4.82 -23.90
CA GLY A 15 -4.71 4.01 -23.75
C GLY A 15 -5.07 3.55 -22.34
N ASN A 16 -4.18 3.61 -21.37
CA ASN A 16 -4.41 2.95 -20.06
C ASN A 16 -4.50 3.91 -18.86
N ARG A 17 -4.93 5.16 -19.11
CA ARG A 17 -5.16 6.14 -18.05
C ARG A 17 -6.43 5.80 -17.27
N MET A 18 -6.29 5.37 -16.00
CA MET A 18 -7.46 5.15 -15.14
C MET A 18 -7.56 6.22 -14.05
N LYS A 19 -8.78 6.38 -13.51
CA LYS A 19 -9.04 7.21 -12.33
C LYS A 19 -8.74 6.39 -11.07
N ILE A 20 -7.83 6.90 -10.24
CA ILE A 20 -7.38 6.26 -9.00
C ILE A 20 -7.65 7.19 -7.82
N ALA A 21 -8.36 6.69 -6.82
CA ALA A 21 -8.49 7.36 -5.52
C ALA A 21 -7.41 6.84 -4.58
N VAL A 22 -6.66 7.73 -3.93
CA VAL A 22 -5.69 7.40 -2.88
C VAL A 22 -6.18 7.97 -1.56
N LEU A 23 -6.43 7.09 -0.58
CA LEU A 23 -7.02 7.48 0.69
C LEU A 23 -5.98 7.50 1.82
N GLY A 24 -5.68 8.68 2.34
CA GLY A 24 -4.76 8.86 3.46
C GLY A 24 -3.89 10.09 3.37
N GLY A 25 -3.19 10.40 4.47
CA GLY A 25 -2.29 11.56 4.57
C GLY A 25 -0.86 11.22 5.01
N GLY A 26 -0.54 9.93 5.10
CA GLY A 26 0.75 9.42 5.54
C GLY A 26 1.77 9.26 4.40
N HIS A 27 2.90 8.65 4.73
CA HIS A 27 4.02 8.41 3.82
C HIS A 27 3.58 7.63 2.57
N GLY A 28 2.86 6.51 2.77
CA GLY A 28 2.38 5.65 1.68
C GLY A 28 1.38 6.33 0.76
N ALA A 29 0.48 7.16 1.30
CA ALA A 29 -0.52 7.85 0.50
C ALA A 29 0.11 8.90 -0.42
N TYR A 30 1.05 9.70 0.09
CA TYR A 30 1.76 10.68 -0.72
C TYR A 30 2.66 10.02 -1.76
N ALA A 31 3.33 8.91 -1.40
CA ALA A 31 4.12 8.13 -2.34
C ALA A 31 3.25 7.55 -3.46
N ALA A 32 2.14 6.89 -3.11
CA ALA A 32 1.21 6.33 -4.09
C ALA A 32 0.60 7.42 -4.99
N ALA A 33 0.15 8.55 -4.39
CA ALA A 33 -0.44 9.63 -5.18
C ALA A 33 0.55 10.22 -6.19
N ALA A 34 1.77 10.49 -5.77
CA ALA A 34 2.79 11.05 -6.66
C ALA A 34 3.24 10.04 -7.72
N ASP A 35 3.54 8.79 -7.33
CA ASP A 35 4.06 7.79 -8.25
C ASP A 35 3.04 7.41 -9.33
N LEU A 36 1.78 7.22 -8.94
CA LEU A 36 0.70 6.89 -9.86
C LEU A 36 0.32 8.06 -10.78
N ALA A 37 0.38 9.31 -10.28
CA ALA A 37 0.16 10.48 -11.12
C ALA A 37 1.29 10.66 -12.14
N GLU A 38 2.55 10.44 -11.73
CA GLU A 38 3.70 10.46 -12.63
C GLU A 38 3.64 9.34 -13.69
N ALA A 39 3.05 8.20 -13.34
CA ALA A 39 2.77 7.11 -14.28
C ALA A 39 1.64 7.43 -15.29
N GLY A 40 0.99 8.58 -15.17
CA GLY A 40 0.00 9.08 -16.12
C GLY A 40 -1.46 8.83 -15.74
N HIS A 41 -1.74 8.26 -14.57
CA HIS A 41 -3.11 8.05 -14.10
C HIS A 41 -3.77 9.37 -13.63
N GLU A 42 -5.11 9.43 -13.63
CA GLU A 42 -5.87 10.51 -12.99
C GLU A 42 -5.97 10.23 -11.49
N VAL A 43 -5.05 10.79 -10.72
CA VAL A 43 -4.99 10.56 -9.27
C VAL A 43 -5.80 11.61 -8.52
N ARG A 44 -6.61 11.13 -7.57
CA ARG A 44 -7.35 11.93 -6.60
C ARG A 44 -6.92 11.54 -5.19
N LEU A 45 -6.49 12.52 -4.40
CA LEU A 45 -6.00 12.32 -3.04
C LEU A 45 -7.08 12.72 -2.02
N TRP A 46 -7.44 11.81 -1.14
CA TRP A 46 -8.30 12.11 -0.01
C TRP A 46 -7.52 12.18 1.29
N ARG A 47 -7.85 13.16 2.10
CA ARG A 47 -7.43 13.23 3.50
C ARG A 47 -8.55 13.88 4.32
N ARG A 48 -8.87 13.28 5.48
CA ARG A 48 -9.90 13.80 6.40
C ARG A 48 -9.63 15.23 6.86
N ASP A 49 -8.37 15.57 7.13
CA ASP A 49 -7.92 16.90 7.52
C ASP A 49 -7.75 17.78 6.27
N ALA A 50 -8.75 18.64 6.02
CA ALA A 50 -8.77 19.57 4.89
C ALA A 50 -7.66 20.63 4.98
N ALA A 51 -7.32 21.11 6.20
CA ALA A 51 -6.26 22.08 6.37
C ALA A 51 -4.91 21.54 5.91
N ALA A 52 -4.64 20.28 6.20
CA ALA A 52 -3.41 19.64 5.78
C ALA A 52 -3.34 19.33 4.27
N LEU A 53 -4.47 19.36 3.54
CA LEU A 53 -4.49 19.28 2.07
C LEU A 53 -4.19 20.62 1.39
N GLN A 54 -4.34 21.74 2.11
CA GLN A 54 -4.19 23.07 1.53
C GLN A 54 -2.83 23.26 0.84
N HIS A 55 -1.77 22.69 1.39
CA HIS A 55 -0.45 22.77 0.77
C HIS A 55 -0.37 22.05 -0.58
N VAL A 56 -1.08 20.91 -0.73
CA VAL A 56 -1.13 20.19 -2.00
C VAL A 56 -2.02 20.92 -3.00
N THR A 57 -3.19 21.39 -2.58
CA THR A 57 -4.14 22.10 -3.46
C THR A 57 -3.58 23.45 -3.93
N SER A 58 -2.98 24.23 -3.04
CA SER A 58 -2.41 25.54 -3.39
C SER A 58 -1.19 25.44 -4.32
N ALA A 59 -0.38 24.39 -4.17
CA ALA A 59 0.76 24.12 -5.04
C ALA A 59 0.40 23.35 -6.31
N GLY A 60 -0.82 22.79 -6.38
CA GLY A 60 -1.26 21.94 -7.49
C GLY A 60 -0.62 20.56 -7.53
N GLY A 61 0.12 20.13 -6.48
CA GLY A 61 0.82 18.85 -6.54
C GLY A 61 1.68 18.51 -5.34
N ILE A 62 2.42 17.41 -5.51
CA ILE A 62 3.33 16.82 -4.52
C ILE A 62 4.75 16.89 -5.06
N THR A 63 5.71 17.30 -4.22
CA THR A 63 7.14 17.21 -4.51
C THR A 63 7.59 15.77 -4.28
N LEU A 64 7.95 15.06 -5.35
CA LEU A 64 8.49 13.71 -5.31
C LEU A 64 10.01 13.75 -5.41
N LYS A 65 10.67 13.08 -4.47
CA LYS A 65 12.12 12.86 -4.46
C LYS A 65 12.42 11.37 -4.52
N ASP A 66 13.27 10.96 -5.41
CA ASP A 66 13.77 9.58 -5.51
C ASP A 66 15.14 9.55 -6.23
N ALA A 67 15.60 8.37 -6.67
CA ALA A 67 16.86 8.20 -7.39
C ALA A 67 16.94 9.01 -8.70
N ARG A 68 15.80 9.42 -9.28
CA ARG A 68 15.73 10.28 -10.48
C ARG A 68 15.80 11.78 -10.16
N GLY A 69 15.93 12.14 -8.90
CA GLY A 69 16.00 13.53 -8.43
C GLY A 69 14.69 14.02 -7.82
N THR A 70 14.58 15.36 -7.68
CA THR A 70 13.41 16.03 -7.09
C THR A 70 12.61 16.70 -8.19
N ARG A 71 11.28 16.53 -8.16
CA ARG A 71 10.37 17.08 -9.16
C ARG A 71 8.97 17.29 -8.61
N GLU A 72 8.24 18.22 -9.21
CA GLU A 72 6.84 18.48 -8.90
C GLU A 72 5.95 17.55 -9.73
N VAL A 73 5.05 16.86 -9.04
CA VAL A 73 4.07 15.95 -9.67
C VAL A 73 2.68 16.54 -9.47
N PRO A 74 2.00 16.92 -10.54
CA PRO A 74 0.65 17.46 -10.46
C PRO A 74 -0.34 16.44 -9.91
N ILE A 75 -1.21 16.86 -8.99
CA ILE A 75 -2.32 16.06 -8.48
C ILE A 75 -3.62 16.71 -8.93
N GLY A 76 -4.38 16.00 -9.77
CA GLY A 76 -5.57 16.54 -10.42
C GLY A 76 -6.71 16.93 -9.45
N CYS A 77 -6.79 16.24 -8.29
CA CYS A 77 -7.77 16.53 -7.26
C CYS A 77 -7.22 16.14 -5.89
N ALA A 78 -7.32 17.03 -4.91
CA ALA A 78 -7.09 16.72 -3.50
C ALA A 78 -8.24 17.30 -2.69
N SER A 79 -8.98 16.45 -1.95
CA SER A 79 -10.22 16.86 -1.27
C SER A 79 -10.41 16.10 0.06
N ALA A 80 -11.06 16.74 1.01
CA ALA A 80 -11.56 16.10 2.22
C ALA A 80 -12.96 15.46 2.00
N ASP A 81 -13.61 15.76 0.89
CA ASP A 81 -14.84 15.09 0.47
C ASP A 81 -14.51 13.76 -0.20
N LEU A 82 -14.87 12.67 0.50
CA LEU A 82 -14.57 11.31 0.03
C LEU A 82 -15.37 10.95 -1.22
N GLY A 83 -16.62 11.40 -1.33
CA GLY A 83 -17.47 11.16 -2.50
C GLY A 83 -16.88 11.75 -3.77
N VAL A 84 -16.32 12.96 -3.68
CA VAL A 84 -15.60 13.61 -4.80
C VAL A 84 -14.38 12.81 -5.23
N VAL A 85 -13.63 12.27 -4.26
CA VAL A 85 -12.39 11.55 -4.56
C VAL A 85 -12.66 10.17 -5.14
N VAL A 86 -13.59 9.40 -4.58
CA VAL A 86 -13.85 8.01 -5.03
C VAL A 86 -14.85 7.93 -6.19
N GLY A 87 -15.57 8.99 -6.47
CA GLY A 87 -16.59 9.03 -7.54
C GLY A 87 -16.00 8.69 -8.91
N GLY A 88 -16.39 7.53 -9.47
CA GLY A 88 -15.90 7.00 -10.74
C GLY A 88 -14.45 6.53 -10.73
N ALA A 89 -13.81 6.40 -9.56
CA ALA A 89 -12.52 5.75 -9.45
C ALA A 89 -12.66 4.25 -9.72
N ARG A 90 -11.80 3.70 -10.57
CA ARG A 90 -11.72 2.26 -10.86
C ARG A 90 -10.90 1.53 -9.80
N LEU A 91 -9.88 2.20 -9.28
CA LEU A 91 -9.01 1.70 -8.20
C LEU A 91 -9.03 2.67 -7.01
N ILE A 92 -9.24 2.14 -5.82
CA ILE A 92 -9.17 2.86 -4.55
C ILE A 92 -8.02 2.28 -3.74
N VAL A 93 -6.94 3.04 -3.57
CA VAL A 93 -5.72 2.61 -2.85
C VAL A 93 -5.77 3.12 -1.43
N ILE A 94 -5.64 2.22 -0.45
CA ILE A 94 -5.69 2.53 0.99
C ILE A 94 -4.37 2.13 1.66
N PRO A 95 -3.32 2.96 1.62
CA PRO A 95 -2.04 2.70 2.26
C PRO A 95 -2.05 3.25 3.70
N SER A 96 -3.05 2.87 4.47
CA SER A 96 -3.29 3.36 5.83
C SER A 96 -2.98 2.28 6.88
N PRO A 97 -2.60 2.66 8.11
CA PRO A 97 -2.40 1.69 9.17
C PRO A 97 -3.72 0.99 9.54
N ALA A 98 -3.63 -0.22 10.11
CA ALA A 98 -4.78 -1.03 10.49
C ALA A 98 -5.75 -0.28 11.41
N THR A 99 -5.24 0.55 12.31
CA THR A 99 -6.04 1.37 13.24
C THR A 99 -6.95 2.40 12.58
N ALA A 100 -6.76 2.70 11.29
CA ALA A 100 -7.59 3.64 10.53
C ALA A 100 -8.61 2.95 9.62
N GLN A 101 -8.54 1.63 9.49
CA GLN A 101 -9.32 0.89 8.48
C GLN A 101 -10.82 0.93 8.76
N ASP A 102 -11.26 0.78 10.01
CA ASP A 102 -12.68 0.83 10.38
C ASP A 102 -13.30 2.20 10.08
N ASP A 103 -12.60 3.28 10.45
CA ASP A 103 -13.05 4.64 10.16
C ASP A 103 -13.15 4.91 8.64
N ILE A 104 -12.14 4.43 7.89
CA ILE A 104 -12.14 4.55 6.43
C ILE A 104 -13.27 3.72 5.82
N ALA A 105 -13.47 2.49 6.28
CA ALA A 105 -14.54 1.62 5.78
C ALA A 105 -15.92 2.23 6.01
N ARG A 106 -16.16 2.80 7.20
CA ARG A 106 -17.39 3.51 7.53
C ARG A 106 -17.64 4.70 6.63
N ALA A 107 -16.61 5.52 6.42
CA ALA A 107 -16.71 6.69 5.56
C ALA A 107 -16.88 6.31 4.08
N LEU A 108 -16.25 5.22 3.64
CA LEU A 108 -16.23 4.77 2.25
C LEU A 108 -17.55 4.07 1.83
N ALA A 109 -18.19 3.32 2.74
CA ALA A 109 -19.35 2.48 2.44
C ALA A 109 -20.47 3.17 1.64
N PRO A 110 -20.87 4.43 1.94
CA PRO A 110 -21.93 5.13 1.20
C PRO A 110 -21.53 5.53 -0.23
N HIS A 111 -20.23 5.54 -0.53
CA HIS A 111 -19.68 6.04 -1.80
C HIS A 111 -19.17 4.93 -2.73
N LEU A 112 -19.21 3.67 -2.27
CA LEU A 112 -18.82 2.53 -3.09
C LEU A 112 -19.78 2.33 -4.27
N ALA A 113 -19.21 1.98 -5.41
CA ALA A 113 -19.95 1.68 -6.64
C ALA A 113 -19.49 0.34 -7.23
N ASP A 114 -20.33 -0.24 -8.07
CA ASP A 114 -20.03 -1.51 -8.74
C ASP A 114 -18.74 -1.43 -9.57
N ALA A 115 -18.05 -2.56 -9.67
CA ALA A 115 -16.81 -2.75 -10.41
C ALA A 115 -15.59 -1.95 -9.89
N GLN A 116 -15.68 -1.30 -8.74
CA GLN A 116 -14.50 -0.72 -8.08
C GLN A 116 -13.62 -1.81 -7.48
N VAL A 117 -12.32 -1.56 -7.50
CA VAL A 117 -11.33 -2.37 -6.77
C VAL A 117 -10.78 -1.56 -5.62
N VAL A 118 -10.92 -2.06 -4.39
CA VAL A 118 -10.31 -1.49 -3.19
C VAL A 118 -9.04 -2.27 -2.88
N PHE A 119 -7.91 -1.60 -2.86
CA PHE A 119 -6.59 -2.19 -2.66
C PHE A 119 -5.91 -1.64 -1.40
N LEU A 120 -5.72 -2.51 -0.41
CA LEU A 120 -5.01 -2.21 0.82
C LEU A 120 -3.52 -2.58 0.66
N ALA A 121 -2.66 -1.60 0.86
CA ALA A 121 -1.22 -1.76 0.60
C ALA A 121 -0.34 -1.11 1.69
N PRO A 122 -0.08 -1.86 2.83
CA PRO A 122 -0.48 -3.23 3.15
C PRO A 122 -1.87 -3.34 3.77
N GLY A 123 -2.45 -4.56 3.75
CA GLY A 123 -3.79 -4.81 4.28
C GLY A 123 -3.83 -5.17 5.76
N THR A 124 -2.96 -6.03 6.21
CA THR A 124 -2.90 -6.49 7.62
C THR A 124 -4.25 -7.07 8.11
N PHE A 125 -4.84 -7.99 7.35
CA PHE A 125 -6.19 -8.57 7.52
C PHE A 125 -7.34 -7.58 7.31
N GLY A 126 -7.06 -6.37 6.84
CA GLY A 126 -8.07 -5.33 6.69
C GLY A 126 -9.00 -5.51 5.50
N GLY A 127 -8.56 -6.16 4.45
CA GLY A 127 -9.34 -6.25 3.22
C GLY A 127 -10.68 -6.95 3.40
N TYR A 128 -10.71 -8.11 4.03
CA TYR A 128 -11.95 -8.82 4.35
C TYR A 128 -12.77 -8.11 5.43
N ALA A 129 -12.10 -7.60 6.47
CA ALA A 129 -12.77 -6.87 7.54
C ALA A 129 -13.50 -5.61 7.01
N MET A 130 -12.83 -4.81 6.17
CA MET A 130 -13.44 -3.63 5.55
C MET A 130 -14.57 -3.99 4.60
N ALA A 131 -14.45 -5.07 3.82
CA ALA A 131 -15.51 -5.57 2.95
C ALA A 131 -16.77 -5.91 3.76
N THR A 132 -16.61 -6.71 4.80
CA THR A 132 -17.69 -7.13 5.70
C THR A 132 -18.32 -5.92 6.40
N PHE A 133 -17.49 -4.99 6.87
CA PHE A 133 -17.93 -3.79 7.53
C PHE A 133 -18.74 -2.88 6.58
N ALA A 134 -18.26 -2.66 5.36
CA ALA A 134 -18.99 -1.85 4.37
C ALA A 134 -20.36 -2.43 4.04
N GLN A 135 -20.45 -3.77 3.92
CA GLN A 135 -21.73 -4.46 3.74
C GLN A 135 -22.66 -4.27 4.94
N ALA A 136 -22.13 -4.37 6.16
CA ALA A 136 -22.91 -4.13 7.39
C ALA A 136 -23.41 -2.69 7.50
N GLN A 137 -22.68 -1.72 6.93
CA GLN A 137 -23.11 -0.31 6.81
C GLN A 137 -24.10 -0.08 5.67
N GLY A 138 -24.57 -1.14 5.00
CA GLY A 138 -25.60 -1.06 3.98
C GLY A 138 -25.10 -0.92 2.55
N SER A 139 -23.79 -0.94 2.30
CA SER A 139 -23.30 -0.98 0.93
C SER A 139 -23.77 -2.25 0.21
N ARG A 140 -24.30 -2.09 -1.01
CA ARG A 140 -24.73 -3.19 -1.89
C ARG A 140 -23.88 -3.25 -3.17
N ALA A 141 -22.91 -2.39 -3.28
CA ALA A 141 -22.04 -2.33 -4.45
C ALA A 141 -21.22 -3.63 -4.61
N ASP A 142 -21.09 -4.11 -5.85
CA ASP A 142 -20.25 -5.25 -6.21
C ASP A 142 -18.79 -4.78 -6.35
N VAL A 143 -18.09 -4.76 -5.22
CA VAL A 143 -16.70 -4.28 -5.09
C VAL A 143 -15.76 -5.45 -4.89
N LEU A 144 -14.59 -5.37 -5.54
CA LEU A 144 -13.49 -6.30 -5.34
C LEU A 144 -12.52 -5.73 -4.29
N TRP A 145 -12.20 -6.54 -3.31
CA TRP A 145 -11.26 -6.16 -2.25
C TRP A 145 -9.97 -6.94 -2.40
N ALA A 146 -8.87 -6.25 -2.32
CA ALA A 146 -7.55 -6.86 -2.44
C ALA A 146 -6.61 -6.33 -1.37
N GLU A 147 -5.71 -7.17 -0.90
CA GLU A 147 -4.63 -6.72 -0.02
C GLU A 147 -3.31 -7.41 -0.33
N THR A 148 -2.25 -6.67 -0.13
CA THR A 148 -0.88 -7.20 -0.18
C THR A 148 -0.27 -7.20 1.21
N GLY A 149 0.60 -8.17 1.46
CA GLY A 149 1.33 -8.29 2.73
C GLY A 149 2.55 -7.38 2.83
N THR A 150 2.87 -6.60 1.81
CA THR A 150 4.05 -5.74 1.80
C THR A 150 3.73 -4.30 1.39
N LEU A 151 4.63 -3.38 1.74
CA LEU A 151 4.53 -1.98 1.32
C LEU A 151 4.95 -1.84 -0.14
N PRO A 152 4.17 -1.16 -1.00
CA PRO A 152 4.60 -0.83 -2.35
C PRO A 152 5.81 0.12 -2.38
N TYR A 153 6.00 0.89 -1.33
CA TYR A 153 7.04 1.91 -1.23
C TYR A 153 7.74 1.89 0.12
N LEU A 154 9.08 1.99 0.12
CA LEU A 154 9.79 2.57 1.25
C LEU A 154 9.84 4.07 1.03
N ALA A 155 9.07 4.80 1.82
CA ALA A 155 8.90 6.24 1.65
C ALA A 155 8.87 6.98 2.97
N ARG A 156 9.29 8.24 2.92
CA ARG A 156 9.15 9.19 4.04
C ARG A 156 8.61 10.51 3.51
N LYS A 157 7.55 10.99 4.15
CA LYS A 157 7.00 12.31 3.91
C LYS A 157 7.84 13.33 4.69
N HIS A 158 8.29 14.36 4.01
CA HIS A 158 9.00 15.49 4.59
C HIS A 158 8.15 16.75 4.39
N GLY A 159 7.80 17.42 5.49
CA GLY A 159 6.93 18.59 5.41
C GLY A 159 5.51 18.27 4.90
N PRO A 160 4.78 19.30 4.48
CA PRO A 160 3.35 19.18 4.18
C PRO A 160 3.04 18.50 2.84
N ARG A 161 3.91 18.59 1.83
CA ARG A 161 3.65 18.06 0.49
C ARG A 161 4.83 17.37 -0.21
N GLU A 162 5.93 17.12 0.50
CA GLU A 162 7.11 16.44 -0.04
C GLU A 162 7.13 14.98 0.42
N VAL A 163 7.45 14.07 -0.49
CA VAL A 163 7.69 12.65 -0.21
C VAL A 163 8.97 12.18 -0.87
N ASN A 164 9.82 11.49 -0.08
CA ASN A 164 10.98 10.78 -0.57
C ASN A 164 10.66 9.30 -0.70
N VAL A 165 10.81 8.73 -1.90
CA VAL A 165 10.62 7.31 -2.20
C VAL A 165 11.99 6.70 -2.47
N THR A 166 12.47 5.89 -1.53
CA THR A 166 13.78 5.23 -1.63
C THR A 166 13.73 3.90 -2.36
N VAL A 167 12.63 3.15 -2.21
CA VAL A 167 12.44 1.85 -2.87
C VAL A 167 11.00 1.72 -3.36
N ARG A 168 10.83 1.10 -4.52
CA ARG A 168 9.56 0.56 -5.03
C ARG A 168 9.61 -0.95 -5.00
N ALA A 169 8.55 -1.58 -4.52
CA ALA A 169 8.47 -3.04 -4.46
C ALA A 169 8.53 -3.64 -5.88
N VAL A 170 9.34 -4.66 -6.06
CA VAL A 170 9.46 -5.41 -7.32
C VAL A 170 8.53 -6.62 -7.36
N ARG A 171 7.92 -6.98 -6.23
CA ARG A 171 6.93 -8.04 -6.08
C ARG A 171 5.89 -7.63 -5.05
N LEU A 172 4.62 -7.76 -5.41
CA LEU A 172 3.47 -7.46 -4.54
C LEU A 172 2.51 -8.65 -4.54
N PRO A 173 2.79 -9.72 -3.75
CA PRO A 173 1.85 -10.82 -3.58
C PRO A 173 0.54 -10.29 -3.04
N THR A 174 -0.53 -10.46 -3.80
CA THR A 174 -1.83 -9.84 -3.53
C THR A 174 -2.92 -10.89 -3.53
N GLY A 175 -3.67 -10.96 -2.44
CA GLY A 175 -4.86 -11.78 -2.30
C GLY A 175 -6.13 -10.98 -2.54
N VAL A 176 -7.19 -11.64 -3.00
CA VAL A 176 -8.43 -10.98 -3.44
C VAL A 176 -9.67 -11.60 -2.78
N TYR A 177 -10.66 -10.76 -2.50
CA TYR A 177 -12.00 -11.15 -2.10
C TYR A 177 -13.07 -10.47 -2.98
N PRO A 178 -14.02 -11.22 -3.53
CA PRO A 178 -14.13 -12.68 -3.49
C PRO A 178 -13.09 -13.35 -4.41
N ALA A 179 -12.49 -14.44 -3.95
CA ALA A 179 -11.37 -15.12 -4.62
C ALA A 179 -11.65 -15.53 -6.08
N ARG A 180 -12.93 -15.91 -6.38
CA ARG A 180 -13.35 -16.29 -7.74
C ARG A 180 -13.17 -15.17 -8.78
N ARG A 181 -13.05 -13.92 -8.35
CA ARG A 181 -12.84 -12.73 -9.20
C ARG A 181 -11.43 -12.15 -9.07
N GLY A 182 -10.49 -12.98 -8.61
CA GLY A 182 -9.10 -12.58 -8.41
C GLY A 182 -8.46 -12.02 -9.68
N GLY A 183 -8.71 -12.65 -10.84
CA GLY A 183 -8.20 -12.17 -12.12
C GLY A 183 -8.65 -10.76 -12.49
N ASP A 184 -9.93 -10.43 -12.25
CA ASP A 184 -10.49 -9.10 -12.54
C ASP A 184 -9.80 -8.01 -11.68
N ALA A 185 -9.66 -8.26 -10.38
CA ALA A 185 -9.03 -7.32 -9.48
C ALA A 185 -7.54 -7.13 -9.80
N LEU A 186 -6.81 -8.22 -10.03
CA LEU A 186 -5.38 -8.17 -10.34
C LEU A 186 -5.10 -7.50 -11.68
N ALA A 187 -5.98 -7.62 -12.67
CA ALA A 187 -5.86 -6.89 -13.92
C ALA A 187 -5.93 -5.38 -13.69
N VAL A 188 -6.89 -4.91 -12.87
CA VAL A 188 -7.02 -3.47 -12.54
C VAL A 188 -5.81 -2.99 -11.72
N ILE A 189 -5.40 -3.75 -10.70
CA ILE A 189 -4.26 -3.36 -9.86
C ILE A 189 -2.98 -3.36 -10.68
N GLY A 190 -2.80 -4.33 -11.59
CA GLY A 190 -1.62 -4.47 -12.44
C GLY A 190 -1.37 -3.29 -13.38
N GLU A 191 -2.43 -2.59 -13.81
CA GLU A 191 -2.31 -1.35 -14.57
C GLU A 191 -1.61 -0.24 -13.77
N ALA A 192 -1.83 -0.19 -12.44
CA ALA A 192 -1.23 0.79 -11.53
C ALA A 192 0.08 0.29 -10.88
N TYR A 193 0.14 -0.98 -10.59
CA TYR A 193 1.24 -1.66 -9.91
C TYR A 193 1.68 -2.90 -10.69
N PRO A 194 2.57 -2.77 -11.68
CA PRO A 194 3.02 -3.90 -12.50
C PRO A 194 3.69 -5.03 -11.71
N ALA A 195 4.15 -4.73 -10.50
CA ALA A 195 4.75 -5.71 -9.56
C ALA A 195 3.73 -6.65 -8.89
N VAL A 196 2.41 -6.44 -9.11
CA VAL A 196 1.36 -7.26 -8.50
C VAL A 196 1.44 -8.72 -8.97
N GLN A 197 1.24 -9.64 -8.05
CA GLN A 197 1.27 -11.07 -8.31
C GLN A 197 0.12 -11.75 -7.56
N ALA A 198 -0.53 -12.72 -8.19
CA ALA A 198 -1.54 -13.52 -7.53
C ALA A 198 -0.93 -14.35 -6.38
N CYS A 199 -1.58 -14.35 -5.23
CA CYS A 199 -1.22 -15.25 -4.13
C CYS A 199 -2.44 -15.97 -3.52
N GLY A 200 -3.53 -16.05 -4.25
CA GLY A 200 -4.77 -16.72 -3.84
C GLY A 200 -5.82 -15.74 -3.33
N ASP A 201 -6.54 -16.14 -2.30
CA ASP A 201 -7.55 -15.30 -1.66
C ASP A 201 -6.95 -14.24 -0.74
N ILE A 202 -7.83 -13.39 -0.20
CA ILE A 202 -7.42 -12.24 0.62
C ILE A 202 -6.71 -12.66 1.91
N LEU A 203 -7.07 -13.81 2.50
CA LEU A 203 -6.41 -14.33 3.70
C LEU A 203 -4.98 -14.78 3.39
N SER A 204 -4.78 -15.42 2.24
CA SER A 204 -3.42 -15.72 1.76
C SER A 204 -2.58 -14.45 1.60
N GLY A 205 -3.16 -13.37 1.02
CA GLY A 205 -2.49 -12.07 0.91
C GLY A 205 -2.11 -11.48 2.27
N ALA A 206 -3.02 -11.50 3.23
CA ALA A 206 -2.78 -11.05 4.59
C ALA A 206 -1.63 -11.81 5.28
N LEU A 207 -1.61 -13.14 5.15
CA LEU A 207 -0.58 -14.00 5.71
C LEU A 207 0.78 -13.94 5.00
N MET A 208 0.90 -13.17 3.91
CA MET A 208 2.17 -12.81 3.28
C MET A 208 2.86 -11.60 3.95
N ASN A 209 2.24 -10.99 4.97
CA ASN A 209 2.79 -9.83 5.64
C ASN A 209 3.94 -10.21 6.58
N ALA A 210 5.16 -9.81 6.23
CA ALA A 210 6.35 -10.01 7.05
C ALA A 210 6.49 -8.97 8.18
N GLY A 211 5.76 -7.87 8.12
CA GLY A 211 5.85 -6.79 9.11
C GLY A 211 5.64 -7.25 10.56
N PRO A 212 4.56 -8.01 10.88
CA PRO A 212 4.32 -8.56 12.22
C PRO A 212 5.37 -9.58 12.67
N ILE A 213 6.14 -10.14 11.75
CA ILE A 213 7.18 -11.13 12.04
C ILE A 213 8.51 -10.45 12.35
N ILE A 214 8.85 -9.40 11.60
CA ILE A 214 10.14 -8.71 11.71
C ILE A 214 10.14 -7.65 12.82
N HIS A 215 9.14 -6.76 12.83
CA HIS A 215 9.20 -5.55 13.64
C HIS A 215 9.00 -5.79 15.14
N PRO A 216 8.06 -6.62 15.63
CA PRO A 216 7.89 -6.81 17.06
C PRO A 216 9.13 -7.39 17.77
N PRO A 217 9.78 -8.47 17.30
CA PRO A 217 11.01 -8.94 17.90
C PRO A 217 12.12 -7.89 17.87
N LEU A 218 12.24 -7.20 16.73
CA LEU A 218 13.26 -6.17 16.55
C LEU A 218 13.09 -5.03 17.56
N MET A 219 11.87 -4.57 17.79
CA MET A 219 11.59 -3.49 18.74
C MET A 219 11.69 -3.94 20.19
N VAL A 220 11.07 -5.07 20.53
CA VAL A 220 11.01 -5.55 21.92
C VAL A 220 12.39 -5.95 22.45
N MET A 221 13.17 -6.68 21.63
CA MET A 221 14.50 -7.13 22.05
C MET A 221 15.56 -6.02 22.03
N ASN A 222 15.28 -4.89 21.38
CA ASN A 222 16.12 -3.69 21.42
C ASN A 222 15.56 -2.59 22.31
N ALA A 223 14.57 -2.86 23.17
CA ALA A 223 13.96 -1.84 24.00
C ALA A 223 14.97 -1.12 24.91
N ALA A 224 15.90 -1.85 25.52
CA ALA A 224 16.92 -1.26 26.38
C ALA A 224 17.89 -0.33 25.62
N PRO A 225 18.55 -0.76 24.53
CA PRO A 225 19.40 0.14 23.76
C PRO A 225 18.66 1.32 23.15
N LEU A 226 17.41 1.15 22.70
CA LEU A 226 16.58 2.26 22.18
C LEU A 226 16.27 3.32 23.24
N GLN A 227 16.20 2.94 24.51
CA GLN A 227 15.98 3.87 25.63
C GLN A 227 17.27 4.47 26.17
N HIS A 228 18.40 3.78 26.01
CA HIS A 228 19.66 4.15 26.64
C HIS A 228 20.56 5.00 25.73
N PHE A 229 20.61 4.68 24.42
CA PHE A 229 21.47 5.38 23.48
C PHE A 229 20.72 6.46 22.71
N ASP A 230 21.34 7.61 22.53
CA ASP A 230 20.79 8.71 21.71
C ASP A 230 20.66 8.32 20.24
N LYS A 231 21.46 7.36 19.80
CA LYS A 231 21.47 6.83 18.43
C LYS A 231 21.70 5.33 18.45
N TRP A 232 20.74 4.59 17.90
CA TRP A 232 20.77 3.13 17.77
C TRP A 232 20.09 2.70 16.47
N ASP A 233 20.80 2.06 15.55
CA ASP A 233 20.22 1.51 14.33
C ASP A 233 19.73 0.08 14.58
N ILE A 234 18.42 -0.06 14.77
CA ILE A 234 17.79 -1.36 15.04
C ILE A 234 17.94 -2.36 13.90
N HIS A 235 18.07 -1.88 12.65
CA HIS A 235 18.20 -2.76 11.49
C HIS A 235 19.62 -3.26 11.28
N THR A 236 20.63 -2.52 11.70
CA THR A 236 22.03 -2.89 11.61
C THR A 236 22.54 -3.45 12.94
N GLU A 237 22.57 -2.60 13.98
CA GLU A 237 23.12 -2.95 15.30
C GLU A 237 22.17 -3.86 16.09
N GLY A 238 20.86 -3.63 15.93
CA GLY A 238 19.81 -4.35 16.64
C GLY A 238 19.45 -5.72 16.05
N THR A 239 19.88 -6.04 14.83
CA THR A 239 19.58 -7.33 14.18
C THR A 239 20.60 -8.39 14.60
N THR A 240 20.62 -8.70 15.90
CA THR A 240 21.52 -9.69 16.49
C THR A 240 21.12 -11.14 16.13
N PRO A 241 22.02 -12.14 16.30
CA PRO A 241 21.65 -13.56 16.14
C PRO A 241 20.45 -13.99 16.98
N ALA A 242 20.28 -13.43 18.20
CA ALA A 242 19.14 -13.71 19.07
C ALA A 242 17.83 -13.16 18.47
N VAL A 243 17.84 -11.93 17.94
CA VAL A 243 16.68 -11.34 17.26
C VAL A 243 16.31 -12.16 16.02
N ARG A 244 17.31 -12.58 15.22
CA ARG A 244 17.07 -13.43 14.05
C ARG A 244 16.46 -14.78 14.42
N ALA A 245 16.94 -15.43 15.48
CA ALA A 245 16.38 -16.71 15.94
C ALA A 245 14.89 -16.60 16.30
N VAL A 246 14.47 -15.48 16.93
CA VAL A 246 13.07 -15.22 17.25
C VAL A 246 12.27 -14.95 15.96
N THR A 247 12.78 -14.12 15.08
CA THR A 247 12.15 -13.82 13.79
C THR A 247 11.95 -15.08 12.95
N ASP A 248 12.98 -15.92 12.83
CA ASP A 248 12.92 -17.20 12.10
C ASP A 248 11.90 -18.18 12.72
N ARG A 249 11.76 -18.14 14.04
CA ARG A 249 10.74 -18.97 14.73
C ARG A 249 9.33 -18.50 14.42
N LEU A 250 9.08 -17.19 14.48
CA LEU A 250 7.79 -16.60 14.15
C LEU A 250 7.42 -16.83 12.67
N ASP A 251 8.41 -16.73 11.77
CA ASP A 251 8.16 -17.00 10.35
C ASP A 251 7.79 -18.46 10.09
N ARG A 252 8.46 -19.41 10.74
CA ARG A 252 8.06 -20.83 10.67
C ARG A 252 6.63 -21.06 11.17
N GLU A 253 6.20 -20.37 12.23
CA GLU A 253 4.82 -20.45 12.74
C GLU A 253 3.83 -19.87 11.73
N ARG A 254 4.13 -18.70 11.12
CA ARG A 254 3.32 -18.12 10.05
C ARG A 254 3.19 -19.08 8.85
N ILE A 255 4.30 -19.69 8.43
CA ILE A 255 4.32 -20.65 7.33
C ILE A 255 3.45 -21.88 7.68
N ALA A 256 3.60 -22.42 8.88
CA ALA A 256 2.80 -23.56 9.34
C ALA A 256 1.28 -23.24 9.35
N VAL A 257 0.90 -22.04 9.75
CA VAL A 257 -0.50 -21.56 9.65
C VAL A 257 -0.96 -21.53 8.20
N ARG A 258 -0.15 -21.00 7.28
CA ARG A 258 -0.47 -20.96 5.84
C ARG A 258 -0.68 -22.37 5.27
N GLU A 259 0.22 -23.29 5.60
CA GLU A 259 0.16 -24.68 5.14
C GLU A 259 -1.06 -25.42 5.71
N ALA A 260 -1.38 -25.22 6.99
CA ALA A 260 -2.57 -25.76 7.63
C ALA A 260 -3.89 -25.26 7.00
N LEU A 261 -3.87 -24.04 6.42
CA LEU A 261 -4.98 -23.45 5.66
C LEU A 261 -4.98 -23.89 4.18
N GLY A 262 -4.03 -24.73 3.76
CA GLY A 262 -3.93 -25.21 2.38
C GLY A 262 -3.19 -24.28 1.42
N TYR A 263 -2.53 -23.23 1.90
CA TYR A 263 -1.73 -22.34 1.05
C TYR A 263 -0.31 -22.91 0.88
N GLY A 264 0.02 -23.26 -0.37
CA GLY A 264 1.34 -23.75 -0.72
C GLY A 264 2.39 -22.64 -0.87
N ALA A 265 3.62 -23.07 -1.14
CA ALA A 265 4.70 -22.18 -1.55
C ALA A 265 4.39 -21.46 -2.90
N PRO A 266 5.01 -20.30 -3.16
CA PRO A 266 6.01 -19.63 -2.33
C PRO A 266 5.37 -18.93 -1.12
N HIS A 267 6.01 -19.08 0.03
CA HIS A 267 5.79 -18.19 1.16
C HIS A 267 6.68 -16.96 0.96
N PHE A 268 6.20 -15.77 1.32
CA PHE A 268 7.02 -14.57 1.20
C PHE A 268 8.29 -14.76 2.04
N PRO A 269 9.49 -14.74 1.46
CA PRO A 269 10.72 -14.93 2.23
C PRO A 269 11.03 -13.70 3.08
N LEU A 270 11.52 -13.91 4.30
CA LEU A 270 12.11 -12.90 5.15
C LEU A 270 13.57 -12.62 4.75
#